data_5d1b10a879cdee5c718b25a843dfd527
#
_entry.id   5d1b10a879cdee5c718b25a843dfd527
#
_cell.length_a   1.000
_cell.length_b   1.000
_cell.length_c   1.000
_cell.angle_alpha   90.00
_cell.angle_beta   90.00
_cell.angle_gamma   90.00
#
_symmetry.space_group_name_H-M   'P 1'
#
loop_
_entity.id
_entity.type
_entity.pdbx_description
1 polymer ?
#
loop_
_entity_poly.entity_id
_entity_poly.type
_entity_poly.pdbx_seq_one_letter_code
_entity_poly.pdbx_strand_id
1 'polypeptide(L)' 'MKIFIIAGEDSGDKLGSAIIDGLREVTDVPPKFVGIGGNGMISRGLESIFPMSELSVMGFVEIASKYKSL' A
#
# COMPACT_ATOMS: atom_id res chain seq x y z
N MET A 1 -1.04 -4.09 -15.38
CA MET A 1 -0.92 -4.92 -14.16
C MET A 1 -1.21 -4.09 -12.92
N LYS A 2 -1.85 -4.68 -11.95
CA LYS A 2 -2.15 -4.02 -10.68
C LYS A 2 -1.48 -4.80 -9.55
N ILE A 3 -0.76 -4.09 -8.68
CA ILE A 3 -0.07 -4.70 -7.54
C ILE A 3 -0.68 -4.18 -6.26
N PHE A 4 -1.01 -5.11 -5.35
CA PHE A 4 -1.61 -4.78 -4.06
C PHE A 4 -0.55 -4.85 -2.98
N ILE A 5 -0.35 -3.75 -2.25
CA ILE A 5 0.66 -3.66 -1.20
C ILE A 5 0.00 -3.16 0.09
N ILE A 6 0.26 -3.84 1.19
CA ILE A 6 -0.26 -3.44 2.49
C ILE A 6 0.90 -3.23 3.46
N ALA A 7 0.96 -2.04 4.04
CA ALA A 7 1.90 -1.71 5.11
C ALA A 7 1.13 -1.25 6.33
N GLY A 8 1.49 -1.75 7.50
CA GLY A 8 0.82 -1.41 8.74
C GLY A 8 1.59 -0.44 9.62
N GLU A 9 2.84 -0.12 9.25
CA GLU A 9 3.69 0.78 10.03
C GLU A 9 4.74 1.42 9.14
N ASP A 10 5.47 2.39 9.70
CA ASP A 10 6.42 3.19 8.93
C ASP A 10 7.52 2.37 8.27
N SER A 11 8.01 1.33 8.93
CA SER A 11 9.05 0.48 8.33
C SER A 11 8.53 -0.25 7.09
N GLY A 12 7.28 -0.70 7.13
CA GLY A 12 6.64 -1.31 5.97
C GLY A 12 6.43 -0.33 4.84
N ASP A 13 6.09 0.91 5.16
CA ASP A 13 5.94 1.97 4.16
C ASP A 13 7.27 2.26 3.46
N LYS A 14 8.37 2.29 4.19
CA LYS A 14 9.68 2.49 3.59
C LYS A 14 10.07 1.34 2.67
N LEU A 15 9.83 0.11 3.11
CA LEU A 15 10.10 -1.06 2.28
C LEU A 15 9.23 -1.07 1.03
N GLY A 16 7.95 -0.79 1.17
CA GLY A 16 7.03 -0.71 0.05
C GLY A 16 7.42 0.37 -0.94
N SER A 17 7.89 1.52 -0.43
CA SER A 17 8.39 2.60 -1.28
C SER A 17 9.57 2.15 -2.14
N ALA A 18 10.50 1.41 -1.55
CA ALA A 18 11.65 0.87 -2.29
C ALA A 18 11.21 -0.14 -3.35
N ILE A 19 10.22 -0.97 -3.03
CA ILE A 19 9.67 -1.93 -3.98
C ILE A 19 9.03 -1.21 -5.17
N ILE A 20 8.25 -0.17 -4.92
CA ILE A 20 7.62 0.61 -5.99
C ILE A 20 8.69 1.23 -6.90
N ASP A 21 9.71 1.84 -6.31
CA ASP A 21 10.79 2.44 -7.07
C ASP A 21 11.51 1.39 -7.93
N GLY A 22 11.80 0.22 -7.35
CA GLY A 22 12.48 -0.85 -8.07
C GLY A 22 11.65 -1.39 -9.23
N LEU A 23 10.36 -1.58 -9.03
CA LEU A 23 9.47 -2.09 -10.08
C LEU A 23 9.34 -1.08 -11.22
N ARG A 24 9.31 0.21 -10.91
CA ARG A 24 9.26 1.24 -11.96
C ARG A 24 10.53 1.27 -12.81
N GLU A 25 11.67 0.95 -12.23
CA GLU A 25 12.92 0.92 -12.97
C GLU A 25 13.01 -0.25 -13.95
N VAL A 26 12.39 -1.37 -13.62
CA VAL A 26 12.53 -2.60 -14.42
C VAL A 26 11.35 -2.86 -15.35
N THR A 27 10.35 -2.01 -15.35
CA THR A 27 9.17 -2.18 -16.22
C THR A 27 9.03 -1.02 -17.19
N ASP A 28 8.66 -1.32 -18.44
CA ASP A 28 8.39 -0.29 -19.44
C ASP A 28 7.10 0.46 -19.14
N VAL A 29 6.08 -0.30 -18.70
CA VAL A 29 4.79 0.27 -18.31
C VAL A 29 4.61 -0.02 -16.83
N PRO A 30 4.78 0.98 -15.94
CA PRO A 30 4.69 0.74 -14.51
C PRO A 30 3.33 0.21 -14.11
N PRO A 31 3.27 -0.77 -13.20
CA PRO A 31 1.99 -1.27 -12.70
C PRO A 31 1.27 -0.22 -11.86
N LYS A 32 -0.01 -0.40 -11.69
CA LYS A 32 -0.80 0.42 -10.77
C LYS A 32 -0.66 -0.17 -9.38
N PHE A 33 -0.39 0.68 -8.39
CA PHE A 33 -0.22 0.25 -7.00
C PHE A 33 -1.43 0.66 -6.17
N VAL A 34 -2.01 -0.31 -5.49
CA VAL A 34 -3.21 -0.11 -4.67
C VAL A 34 -2.99 -0.83 -3.35
N GLY A 35 -3.60 -0.34 -2.28
CA GLY A 35 -3.53 -1.03 -1.01
C GLY A 35 -3.59 -0.08 0.16
N ILE A 36 -2.69 -0.27 1.10
CA ILE A 36 -2.61 0.56 2.31
C ILE A 36 -1.16 0.93 2.52
N GLY A 37 -0.90 2.21 2.64
CA GLY A 37 0.46 2.68 2.88
C GLY A 37 0.50 4.05 3.51
N GLY A 38 1.71 4.46 3.86
CA GLY A 38 1.97 5.76 4.41
C GLY A 38 2.40 6.76 3.33
N ASN A 39 2.93 7.90 3.78
CA ASN A 39 3.29 8.99 2.88
C ASN A 39 4.34 8.59 1.84
N GLY A 40 5.25 7.68 2.20
CA GLY A 40 6.28 7.24 1.27
C GLY A 40 5.71 6.56 0.05
N MET A 41 4.84 5.57 0.25
CA MET A 41 4.22 4.86 -0.87
C MET A 41 3.20 5.74 -1.61
N ILE A 42 2.43 6.53 -0.88
CA ILE A 42 1.44 7.41 -1.51
C ILE A 42 2.12 8.43 -2.42
N SER A 43 3.25 9.00 -1.99
CA SER A 43 4.00 9.94 -2.82
C SER A 43 4.55 9.30 -4.09
N ARG A 44 4.65 7.97 -4.11
CA ARG A 44 5.13 7.20 -5.28
C ARG A 44 3.98 6.64 -6.12
N GLY A 45 2.75 7.04 -5.84
CA GLY A 45 1.61 6.67 -6.67
C GLY A 45 0.72 5.56 -6.13
N LEU A 46 0.93 5.13 -4.89
CA LEU A 46 0.03 4.16 -4.27
C LEU A 46 -1.33 4.80 -4.03
N GLU A 47 -2.40 4.13 -4.44
CA GLU A 47 -3.75 4.50 -4.06
C GLU A 47 -4.08 3.79 -2.75
N SER A 48 -4.03 4.52 -1.64
CA SER A 48 -4.32 3.94 -0.33
C SER A 48 -5.83 3.91 -0.11
N ILE A 49 -6.36 2.73 0.23
CA ILE A 49 -7.80 2.54 0.43
C ILE A 49 -8.26 3.31 1.66
N PHE A 50 -7.42 3.33 2.70
CA PHE A 50 -7.65 4.15 3.89
C PHE A 50 -6.29 4.42 4.54
N PRO A 51 -6.21 5.37 5.49
CA PRO A 51 -4.94 5.72 6.10
C PRO A 51 -4.30 4.54 6.84
N MET A 52 -3.00 4.39 6.69
CA MET A 52 -2.23 3.32 7.35
C MET A 52 -2.43 3.34 8.87
N SER A 53 -2.62 4.53 9.45
CA SER A 53 -2.84 4.66 10.89
C SER A 53 -4.10 3.94 11.38
N GLU A 54 -5.11 3.79 10.53
CA GLU A 54 -6.31 3.05 10.90
C GLU A 54 -6.06 1.56 11.05
N LEU A 55 -5.11 1.03 10.29
CA LEU A 55 -4.77 -0.39 10.35
C LEU A 55 -4.20 -0.74 11.72
N SER A 56 -3.36 0.11 12.29
CA SER A 56 -2.77 -0.14 13.60
C SER A 56 -3.76 0.06 14.74
N VAL A 57 -4.79 0.89 14.56
CA VAL A 57 -5.80 1.16 15.59
C VAL A 57 -6.90 0.10 15.60
N MET A 58 -7.42 -0.24 14.41
CA MET A 58 -8.58 -1.14 14.29
C MET A 58 -8.22 -2.61 14.21
N GLY A 59 -7.01 -2.93 13.80
CA GLY A 59 -6.61 -4.30 13.58
C GLY A 59 -7.04 -4.82 12.21
N PHE A 60 -6.25 -5.76 11.71
CA PHE A 60 -6.42 -6.27 10.36
C PHE A 60 -7.76 -6.98 10.17
N VAL A 61 -8.18 -7.77 11.17
CA VAL A 61 -9.42 -8.56 11.06
C VAL A 61 -10.65 -7.67 10.91
N GLU A 62 -10.73 -6.60 11.70
CA GLU A 62 -11.85 -5.67 11.61
C GLU A 62 -11.90 -4.98 10.26
N ILE A 63 -10.76 -4.57 9.75
CA ILE A 63 -10.68 -3.91 8.46
C ILE A 63 -11.07 -4.87 7.34
N ALA A 64 -10.56 -6.09 7.37
CA ALA A 64 -10.92 -7.11 6.38
C ALA A 64 -12.41 -7.39 6.39
N SER A 65 -13.02 -7.47 7.57
CA SER A 65 -14.46 -7.67 7.70
C SER A 65 -15.25 -6.51 7.11
N LYS A 66 -14.79 -5.28 7.35
CA LYS A 66 -15.46 -4.08 6.86
C LYS A 66 -15.44 -3.96 5.34
N TYR A 67 -14.36 -4.40 4.70
CA TYR A 67 -14.17 -4.25 3.26
C TYR A 67 -14.24 -5.57 2.49
N LYS A 68 -14.74 -6.63 3.09
CA LYS A 68 -14.74 -7.96 2.48
C LYS A 68 -15.56 -8.06 1.20
N SER A 69 -16.51 -7.17 1.02
CA SER A 69 -17.36 -7.17 -0.16
C SER A 69 -16.77 -6.41 -1.34
N LEU A 70 -15.63 -5.79 -1.14
CA LEU A 70 -14.95 -5.09 -2.21
C LEU A 70 -14.20 -6.08 -3.09
#